data_2d4ddab2ecfa59ba085a5498892eb8fc
#
_entry.id   2d4ddab2ecfa59ba085a5498892eb8fc
#
_cell.length_a   1.000
_cell.length_b   1.000
_cell.length_c   1.000
_cell.angle_alpha   90.00
_cell.angle_beta   90.00
_cell.angle_gamma   90.00
#
_symmetry.space_group_name_H-M   'P 1'
#
loop_
_entity.id
_entity.type
_entity.pdbx_description
1 polymer ?
#
loop_
_entity_poly.entity_id
_entity_poly.type
_entity_poly.pdbx_seq_one_letter_code
_entity_poly.pdbx_strand_id
1 'polypeptide(L)'
;MKKLLALVLALTTVLGLLAGCGAKENTAETTTEDTANTETNNAPETTEETAETGTEETTDDSSGAVVVDLTILKEADESMLNTYSMIAVNPEAPFTDADGNAVSDVTVNTAGADALMHWLLLPETLDLAANYGIEEYGNTLFYVLEDAPTYEGEIPAATDETKTIRLSTTTSVNDSGLLAYLLPQFEESYGYTVEVQSAGTGKAIEAAKFGNADLILVHSKSQEEEFVNAGFARVIDGMETERVSFLYNYFVLCGPSADPAGVKDAATVLDAFAAIAEGKYPFISRGDGSGTHTKELSLWPAELGITEDPESFADYTDWYTSANAGMGACLVMAEEMGGYILTDKATFLTFVANNGVME
;
A
#
# COMPACT_ATOMS: atom_id res chain seq x y z
N MET A 1 -37.99 43.53 -22.39
CA MET A 1 -39.37 43.32 -21.88
C MET A 1 -39.29 42.15 -20.89
N LYS A 2 -39.23 42.46 -19.56
CA LYS A 2 -40.26 42.23 -18.57
C LYS A 2 -40.51 40.72 -18.40
N LYS A 3 -40.38 40.05 -17.24
CA LYS A 3 -40.57 40.32 -15.78
C LYS A 3 -39.98 39.07 -15.06
N LEU A 4 -39.15 39.07 -14.03
CA LEU A 4 -39.39 39.38 -12.61
C LEU A 4 -40.59 38.61 -11.94
N LEU A 5 -40.26 37.74 -10.97
CA LEU A 5 -40.91 37.50 -9.67
C LEU A 5 -40.26 36.25 -9.03
N ALA A 6 -39.49 36.25 -8.01
CA ALA A 6 -39.51 36.65 -6.60
C ALA A 6 -40.74 36.15 -5.82
N LEU A 7 -40.51 35.31 -4.81
CA LEU A 7 -41.17 35.27 -3.49
C LEU A 7 -40.63 34.06 -2.70
N VAL A 8 -39.85 34.19 -1.64
CA VAL A 8 -40.07 34.62 -0.25
C VAL A 8 -40.55 33.49 0.69
N LEU A 9 -39.63 33.13 1.59
CA LEU A 9 -39.72 33.01 3.04
C LEU A 9 -40.74 32.07 3.69
N ALA A 10 -40.27 31.16 4.52
CA ALA A 10 -40.85 30.94 5.84
C ALA A 10 -39.85 30.30 6.82
N LEU A 11 -39.49 31.13 7.77
CA LEU A 11 -38.79 30.90 9.02
C LEU A 11 -39.73 30.26 10.03
N THR A 12 -39.34 29.20 10.74
CA THR A 12 -39.91 28.90 12.06
C THR A 12 -38.80 28.37 12.98
N THR A 13 -38.40 29.26 13.86
CA THR A 13 -37.74 29.03 15.13
C THR A 13 -38.65 28.36 16.13
N VAL A 14 -38.20 27.34 16.83
CA VAL A 14 -38.72 26.97 18.16
C VAL A 14 -37.53 26.81 19.12
N LEU A 15 -37.53 27.75 20.05
CA LEU A 15 -36.68 27.85 21.23
C LEU A 15 -37.34 26.98 22.34
N GLY A 16 -36.51 26.22 23.05
CA GLY A 16 -36.95 25.50 24.25
C GLY A 16 -35.78 25.33 25.23
N LEU A 17 -35.63 26.29 26.12
CA LEU A 17 -34.79 26.28 27.33
C LEU A 17 -35.44 25.40 28.41
N LEU A 18 -34.57 24.78 29.26
CA LEU A 18 -34.56 24.74 30.74
C LEU A 18 -33.63 23.56 31.15
N ALA A 19 -32.44 23.76 31.66
CA ALA A 19 -32.06 24.15 33.04
C ALA A 19 -32.19 22.99 34.07
N GLY A 20 -31.12 22.71 34.75
CA GLY A 20 -31.08 21.98 36.02
C GLY A 20 -29.78 21.19 36.27
N CYS A 21 -28.77 21.84 36.71
CA CYS A 21 -28.02 21.76 37.98
C CYS A 21 -27.76 20.39 38.63
N GLY A 22 -26.47 20.13 38.94
CA GLY A 22 -26.12 19.27 40.04
C GLY A 22 -24.65 18.78 39.98
N ALA A 23 -23.75 19.65 40.47
CA ALA A 23 -22.36 19.28 40.77
C ALA A 23 -22.29 18.42 42.02
N LYS A 24 -21.31 17.48 42.07
CA LYS A 24 -20.47 17.27 43.28
C LYS A 24 -19.22 16.49 42.93
N GLU A 25 -18.10 17.16 43.14
CA GLU A 25 -16.79 16.59 43.41
C GLU A 25 -16.85 15.63 44.60
N ASN A 26 -16.03 14.59 44.58
CA ASN A 26 -15.17 14.30 45.72
C ASN A 26 -13.95 13.45 45.34
N THR A 27 -12.85 13.97 45.81
CA THR A 27 -11.47 13.52 45.86
C THR A 27 -11.22 12.41 46.85
N ALA A 28 -9.99 11.82 46.67
CA ALA A 28 -9.07 11.22 47.65
C ALA A 28 -9.20 9.70 47.85
N GLU A 29 -8.16 9.06 47.52
CA GLU A 29 -6.88 8.70 48.20
C GLU A 29 -6.86 7.28 48.75
N THR A 30 -5.85 6.53 48.27
CA THR A 30 -4.78 5.78 48.99
C THR A 30 -5.20 4.63 49.93
N THR A 31 -4.67 3.47 49.73
CA THR A 31 -3.61 2.73 50.41
C THR A 31 -3.71 1.20 50.20
N THR A 32 -2.66 0.63 49.69
CA THR A 32 -1.70 -0.38 50.17
C THR A 32 -2.18 -1.57 51.06
N GLU A 33 -1.43 -2.62 50.78
CA GLU A 33 -1.05 -3.81 51.59
C GLU A 33 -1.86 -5.07 51.33
N ASP A 34 -1.23 -6.06 50.64
CA ASP A 34 -0.23 -7.05 51.12
C ASP A 34 -0.85 -8.09 52.04
N THR A 35 -0.81 -9.32 51.66
CA THR A 35 -0.25 -10.44 52.39
C THR A 35 -0.42 -11.81 51.70
N ALA A 36 0.68 -12.51 51.70
CA ALA A 36 0.94 -13.88 51.32
C ALA A 36 0.24 -14.91 52.24
N ASN A 37 0.04 -16.10 51.76
CA ASN A 37 0.44 -17.41 52.40
C ASN A 37 -0.10 -18.57 51.54
N THR A 38 0.74 -19.42 50.98
CA THR A 38 1.50 -20.56 51.47
C THR A 38 0.67 -21.81 51.82
N GLU A 39 1.11 -22.93 51.17
CA GLU A 39 1.13 -24.34 51.57
C GLU A 39 -0.18 -25.16 51.48
N THR A 40 -0.22 -26.42 51.13
CA THR A 40 0.75 -27.55 51.04
C THR A 40 0.05 -28.77 50.44
N ASN A 41 0.82 -29.60 49.72
CA ASN A 41 0.90 -31.06 49.70
C ASN A 41 -0.34 -31.95 49.78
N ASN A 42 -0.50 -32.92 48.88
CA ASN A 42 -0.13 -34.33 49.10
C ASN A 42 -0.53 -35.22 47.90
N ALA A 43 0.43 -35.97 47.43
CA ALA A 43 0.22 -37.23 46.71
C ALA A 43 -0.04 -38.38 47.71
N PRO A 44 -0.59 -39.52 47.29
CA PRO A 44 0.27 -40.69 47.22
C PRO A 44 0.02 -41.65 46.03
N GLU A 45 1.06 -42.35 45.81
CA GLU A 45 1.51 -43.47 45.02
C GLU A 45 0.60 -44.70 44.84
N THR A 46 0.99 -45.39 43.72
CA THR A 46 1.12 -46.85 43.47
C THR A 46 -0.13 -47.58 43.02
N THR A 47 -0.07 -48.36 41.92
CA THR A 47 0.70 -49.59 41.64
C THR A 47 0.60 -50.01 40.18
N GLU A 48 1.66 -50.65 39.69
CA GLU A 48 1.90 -51.33 38.42
C GLU A 48 0.85 -52.38 38.03
N GLU A 49 0.63 -52.59 36.72
CA GLU A 49 0.96 -53.84 36.05
C GLU A 49 0.83 -53.82 34.53
N THR A 50 1.76 -54.45 33.92
CA THR A 50 2.16 -54.64 32.52
C THR A 50 1.11 -55.23 31.58
N ALA A 51 1.14 -54.84 30.29
CA ALA A 51 1.25 -55.77 29.15
C ALA A 51 1.50 -55.01 27.82
N GLU A 52 2.51 -55.47 27.12
CA GLU A 52 2.98 -55.05 25.77
C GLU A 52 1.92 -55.22 24.67
N THR A 53 1.87 -54.28 23.74
CA THR A 53 1.90 -54.57 22.31
C THR A 53 2.27 -53.29 21.56
N GLY A 54 3.37 -53.36 20.80
CA GLY A 54 3.91 -52.28 20.03
C GLY A 54 3.03 -51.83 18.88
N THR A 55 2.93 -50.54 18.74
CA THR A 55 2.75 -49.85 17.45
C THR A 55 3.65 -48.64 17.50
N GLU A 56 4.58 -48.58 16.57
CA GLU A 56 5.43 -47.43 16.35
C GLU A 56 4.54 -46.25 16.02
N GLU A 57 4.30 -45.35 16.95
CA GLU A 57 3.91 -43.98 16.68
C GLU A 57 5.18 -43.23 16.33
N THR A 58 5.36 -42.98 15.02
CA THR A 58 6.23 -41.90 14.55
C THR A 58 5.69 -40.61 15.13
N THR A 59 6.36 -40.11 16.16
CA THR A 59 6.19 -38.71 16.57
C THR A 59 6.66 -37.84 15.46
N ASP A 60 5.70 -37.37 14.65
CA ASP A 60 5.88 -36.21 13.75
C ASP A 60 6.02 -34.97 14.64
N ASP A 61 7.27 -34.64 14.96
CA ASP A 61 7.64 -33.35 15.56
C ASP A 61 7.68 -32.31 14.41
N SER A 62 6.53 -32.07 13.81
CA SER A 62 6.33 -30.89 12.97
C SER A 62 6.00 -29.73 13.90
N SER A 63 7.02 -28.97 14.31
CA SER A 63 6.84 -27.56 14.62
C SER A 63 6.08 -26.96 13.45
N GLY A 64 4.77 -26.71 13.64
CA GLY A 64 3.90 -26.26 12.56
C GLY A 64 4.28 -24.86 12.07
N ALA A 65 5.23 -24.80 11.15
CA ALA A 65 5.38 -23.65 10.30
C ALA A 65 4.07 -23.55 9.49
N VAL A 66 3.35 -22.45 9.61
CA VAL A 66 2.22 -22.13 8.72
C VAL A 66 2.79 -22.10 7.32
N VAL A 67 2.41 -23.06 6.48
CA VAL A 67 2.82 -23.11 5.08
C VAL A 67 1.79 -22.28 4.33
N VAL A 68 2.23 -21.17 3.75
CA VAL A 68 1.40 -20.34 2.87
C VAL A 68 1.08 -21.15 1.61
N ASP A 69 -0.20 -21.35 1.29
CA ASP A 69 -0.66 -22.08 0.10
C ASP A 69 -0.68 -21.18 -1.16
N LEU A 70 -0.77 -19.86 -0.98
CA LEU A 70 -0.69 -18.94 -2.11
C LEU A 70 0.66 -19.05 -2.83
N THR A 71 0.61 -19.11 -4.15
CA THR A 71 1.79 -19.15 -5.02
C THR A 71 1.62 -18.22 -6.21
N ILE A 72 2.74 -17.79 -6.80
CA ILE A 72 2.72 -17.05 -8.06
C ILE A 72 2.35 -18.04 -9.19
N LEU A 73 1.24 -17.75 -9.85
CA LEU A 73 0.74 -18.55 -10.97
C LEU A 73 1.04 -17.90 -12.32
N LYS A 74 1.09 -16.57 -12.37
CA LYS A 74 1.42 -15.81 -13.58
C LYS A 74 2.34 -14.65 -13.23
N GLU A 75 3.44 -14.52 -13.97
CA GLU A 75 4.39 -13.40 -13.83
C GLU A 75 5.02 -13.03 -15.19
N ALA A 76 5.74 -11.91 -15.23
CA ALA A 76 6.51 -11.46 -16.40
C ALA A 76 5.69 -11.27 -17.69
N ASP A 77 4.39 -11.01 -17.58
CA ASP A 77 3.55 -10.61 -18.70
C ASP A 77 3.69 -9.07 -18.88
N GLU A 78 3.84 -8.62 -20.14
CA GLU A 78 4.01 -7.19 -20.45
C GLU A 78 2.84 -6.33 -19.94
N SER A 79 1.63 -6.89 -19.96
CA SER A 79 0.44 -6.20 -19.41
C SER A 79 0.46 -6.06 -17.88
N MET A 80 1.35 -6.79 -17.20
CA MET A 80 1.58 -6.68 -15.75
C MET A 80 2.78 -5.82 -15.38
N LEU A 81 3.40 -5.13 -16.34
CA LEU A 81 4.49 -4.20 -16.02
C LEU A 81 3.99 -3.09 -15.10
N ASN A 82 4.75 -2.83 -14.05
CA ASN A 82 4.46 -1.85 -13.02
C ASN A 82 5.61 -0.85 -12.93
N THR A 83 5.42 0.34 -13.48
CA THR A 83 6.45 1.39 -13.59
C THR A 83 6.28 2.39 -12.47
N TYR A 84 7.36 2.68 -11.77
CA TYR A 84 7.44 3.67 -10.69
C TYR A 84 7.95 5.00 -11.21
N SER A 85 7.27 6.07 -10.81
CA SER A 85 7.61 7.42 -11.21
C SER A 85 7.69 8.36 -10.01
N MET A 86 8.64 9.26 -10.07
CA MET A 86 8.76 10.39 -9.16
C MET A 86 8.20 11.64 -9.82
N ILE A 87 7.50 12.47 -9.05
CA ILE A 87 6.95 13.74 -9.51
C ILE A 87 7.13 14.78 -8.41
N ALA A 88 7.89 15.83 -8.70
CA ALA A 88 8.06 16.97 -7.80
C ALA A 88 6.82 17.85 -7.79
N VAL A 89 6.37 18.25 -6.61
CA VAL A 89 5.19 19.11 -6.46
C VAL A 89 5.54 20.55 -6.86
N ASN A 90 4.65 21.16 -7.63
CA ASN A 90 4.75 22.55 -8.02
C ASN A 90 4.35 23.48 -6.84
N PRO A 91 5.22 24.37 -6.34
CA PRO A 91 4.89 25.26 -5.23
C PRO A 91 3.77 26.26 -5.55
N GLU A 92 3.48 26.48 -6.84
CA GLU A 92 2.41 27.37 -7.29
C GLU A 92 1.15 26.60 -7.78
N ALA A 93 1.06 25.31 -7.41
CA ALA A 93 -0.07 24.48 -7.79
C ALA A 93 -1.40 25.00 -7.20
N PRO A 94 -2.54 24.67 -7.81
CA PRO A 94 -3.85 25.06 -7.32
C PRO A 94 -4.29 24.19 -6.13
N PHE A 95 -3.60 24.32 -5.00
CA PHE A 95 -3.87 23.52 -3.80
C PHE A 95 -5.28 23.75 -3.27
N THR A 96 -5.87 22.68 -2.73
CA THR A 96 -7.20 22.73 -2.13
C THR A 96 -7.19 22.04 -0.77
N ASP A 97 -8.21 22.33 0.06
CA ASP A 97 -8.55 21.51 1.22
C ASP A 97 -9.45 20.33 0.83
N ALA A 98 -9.83 19.51 1.81
CA ALA A 98 -10.68 18.33 1.62
C ALA A 98 -12.11 18.68 1.13
N ASP A 99 -12.54 19.94 1.32
CA ASP A 99 -13.82 20.44 0.85
C ASP A 99 -13.73 21.09 -0.56
N GLY A 100 -12.51 21.09 -1.16
CA GLY A 100 -12.25 21.65 -2.49
C GLY A 100 -12.05 23.17 -2.50
N ASN A 101 -11.89 23.82 -1.33
CA ASN A 101 -11.60 25.24 -1.27
C ASN A 101 -10.11 25.49 -1.53
N ALA A 102 -9.80 26.59 -2.25
CA ALA A 102 -8.42 26.95 -2.52
C ALA A 102 -7.63 27.28 -1.24
N VAL A 103 -6.42 26.75 -1.14
CA VAL A 103 -5.47 27.01 -0.05
C VAL A 103 -4.29 27.84 -0.59
N SER A 104 -3.95 28.94 0.07
CA SER A 104 -2.94 29.90 -0.42
C SER A 104 -1.58 29.84 0.27
N ASP A 105 -1.48 29.21 1.45
CA ASP A 105 -0.29 29.26 2.30
C ASP A 105 0.45 27.92 2.38
N VAL A 106 0.47 27.18 1.25
CA VAL A 106 1.21 25.92 1.15
C VAL A 106 2.69 26.19 0.91
N THR A 107 3.54 25.56 1.72
CA THR A 107 4.99 25.57 1.52
C THR A 107 5.43 24.21 0.98
N VAL A 108 6.13 24.22 -0.16
CA VAL A 108 6.75 23.03 -0.77
C VAL A 108 8.26 23.13 -0.63
N ASN A 109 8.91 22.14 -0.06
CA ASN A 109 10.36 22.08 0.00
C ASN A 109 10.93 21.63 -1.36
N THR A 110 10.99 22.55 -2.30
CA THR A 110 11.46 22.26 -3.67
C THR A 110 12.91 21.81 -3.71
N ALA A 111 13.79 22.44 -2.91
CA ALA A 111 15.21 22.08 -2.88
C ALA A 111 15.45 20.68 -2.30
N GLY A 112 14.72 20.31 -1.24
CA GLY A 112 14.79 18.96 -0.68
C GLY A 112 14.23 17.90 -1.63
N ALA A 113 13.10 18.19 -2.29
CA ALA A 113 12.51 17.31 -3.30
C ALA A 113 13.48 17.06 -4.47
N ASP A 114 14.12 18.11 -4.98
CA ASP A 114 15.11 18.00 -6.06
C ASP A 114 16.33 17.17 -5.62
N ALA A 115 16.84 17.42 -4.41
CA ALA A 115 17.95 16.66 -3.87
C ALA A 115 17.65 15.16 -3.76
N LEU A 116 16.46 14.79 -3.26
CA LEU A 116 16.06 13.39 -3.17
C LEU A 116 15.85 12.75 -4.54
N MET A 117 15.17 13.44 -5.46
CA MET A 117 14.96 12.91 -6.81
C MET A 117 16.28 12.75 -7.56
N HIS A 118 17.19 13.73 -7.50
CA HIS A 118 18.51 13.61 -8.11
C HIS A 118 19.35 12.48 -7.50
N TRP A 119 19.29 12.30 -6.16
CA TRP A 119 19.98 11.21 -5.50
C TRP A 119 19.45 9.84 -5.93
N LEU A 120 18.14 9.68 -6.08
CA LEU A 120 17.54 8.43 -6.57
C LEU A 120 17.92 8.11 -8.02
N LEU A 121 18.38 9.12 -8.79
CA LEU A 121 18.83 8.98 -10.17
C LEU A 121 20.36 8.91 -10.31
N LEU A 122 21.12 8.94 -9.22
CA LEU A 122 22.55 8.66 -9.28
C LEU A 122 22.78 7.21 -9.75
N PRO A 123 23.75 6.93 -10.63
CA PRO A 123 24.03 5.58 -11.09
C PRO A 123 24.23 4.57 -9.93
N GLU A 124 24.94 4.98 -8.86
CA GLU A 124 25.15 4.15 -7.69
C GLU A 124 23.84 3.85 -6.92
N THR A 125 22.91 4.78 -6.85
CA THR A 125 21.62 4.57 -6.18
C THR A 125 20.70 3.67 -7.02
N LEU A 126 20.70 3.85 -8.34
CA LEU A 126 20.00 2.95 -9.27
C LEU A 126 20.55 1.53 -9.17
N ASP A 127 21.86 1.36 -9.05
CA ASP A 127 22.49 0.05 -8.84
C ASP A 127 22.08 -0.56 -7.48
N LEU A 128 21.98 0.23 -6.42
CA LEU A 128 21.47 -0.24 -5.13
C LEU A 128 20.03 -0.75 -5.26
N ALA A 129 19.15 0.01 -5.93
CA ALA A 129 17.76 -0.39 -6.16
C ALA A 129 17.68 -1.67 -7.02
N ALA A 130 18.50 -1.79 -8.07
CA ALA A 130 18.55 -2.96 -8.94
C ALA A 130 19.07 -4.23 -8.26
N ASN A 131 19.83 -4.10 -7.18
CA ASN A 131 20.34 -5.23 -6.40
C ASN A 131 19.50 -5.53 -5.15
N TYR A 132 18.50 -4.71 -4.86
CA TYR A 132 17.63 -4.91 -3.70
C TYR A 132 16.84 -6.22 -3.80
N GLY A 133 16.87 -7.01 -2.75
CA GLY A 133 16.20 -8.31 -2.64
C GLY A 133 17.05 -9.51 -3.09
N ILE A 134 18.17 -9.33 -3.77
CA ILE A 134 18.99 -10.47 -4.26
C ILE A 134 19.50 -11.33 -3.10
N GLU A 135 19.94 -10.72 -2.00
CA GLU A 135 20.49 -11.46 -0.86
C GLU A 135 19.40 -12.27 -0.15
N GLU A 136 18.19 -11.72 -0.02
CA GLU A 136 17.09 -12.30 0.74
C GLU A 136 16.26 -13.28 -0.11
N TYR A 137 15.96 -12.92 -1.36
CA TYR A 137 15.05 -13.68 -2.24
C TYR A 137 15.74 -14.36 -3.42
N GLY A 138 17.04 -14.19 -3.57
CA GLY A 138 17.81 -14.74 -4.71
C GLY A 138 17.55 -14.05 -6.05
N ASN A 139 16.70 -13.03 -6.09
CA ASN A 139 16.35 -12.22 -7.25
C ASN A 139 16.15 -10.77 -6.84
N THR A 140 16.40 -9.85 -7.80
CA THR A 140 16.03 -8.46 -7.54
C THR A 140 14.51 -8.28 -7.47
N LEU A 141 14.08 -7.35 -6.63
CA LEU A 141 12.67 -6.96 -6.52
C LEU A 141 12.30 -5.76 -7.41
N PHE A 142 13.30 -5.01 -7.88
CA PHE A 142 13.12 -3.86 -8.76
C PHE A 142 14.16 -3.87 -9.87
N TYR A 143 13.76 -3.36 -11.02
CA TYR A 143 14.61 -3.21 -12.19
C TYR A 143 14.68 -1.74 -12.57
N VAL A 144 15.83 -1.29 -13.07
CA VAL A 144 15.97 0.04 -13.64
C VAL A 144 15.41 0.03 -15.06
N LEU A 145 14.61 1.04 -15.42
CA LEU A 145 14.14 1.20 -16.80
C LEU A 145 15.33 1.45 -17.73
N GLU A 146 15.30 0.91 -18.94
CA GLU A 146 16.36 1.07 -19.93
C GLU A 146 16.57 2.56 -20.31
N ASP A 147 15.50 3.34 -20.31
CA ASP A 147 15.46 4.78 -20.59
C ASP A 147 15.36 5.63 -19.32
N ALA A 148 15.66 5.08 -18.14
CA ALA A 148 15.69 5.86 -16.91
C ALA A 148 16.70 6.99 -17.02
N PRO A 149 16.32 8.24 -16.70
CA PRO A 149 17.29 9.32 -16.67
C PRO A 149 18.30 9.07 -15.54
N THR A 150 19.53 9.49 -15.75
CA THR A 150 20.58 9.49 -14.73
C THR A 150 20.96 10.91 -14.38
N TYR A 151 21.40 11.12 -13.14
CA TYR A 151 21.95 12.39 -12.68
C TYR A 151 23.42 12.19 -12.29
N GLU A 152 24.30 13.10 -12.76
CA GLU A 152 25.74 13.06 -12.50
C GLU A 152 26.22 14.30 -11.72
N GLY A 153 25.31 15.15 -11.27
CA GLY A 153 25.61 16.36 -10.52
C GLY A 153 25.83 16.09 -9.02
N GLU A 154 26.25 17.13 -8.32
CA GLU A 154 26.42 17.09 -6.87
C GLU A 154 25.06 17.21 -6.17
N ILE A 155 24.84 16.39 -5.13
CA ILE A 155 23.67 16.52 -4.28
C ILE A 155 23.99 17.51 -3.15
N PRO A 156 23.22 18.59 -3.01
CA PRO A 156 23.46 19.57 -1.96
C PRO A 156 23.15 18.98 -0.58
N ALA A 157 23.95 19.33 0.43
CA ALA A 157 23.63 18.99 1.81
C ALA A 157 22.40 19.80 2.29
N ALA A 158 21.66 19.23 3.24
CA ALA A 158 20.53 19.87 3.85
C ALA A 158 20.90 21.15 4.61
N THR A 159 20.01 22.13 4.57
CA THR A 159 20.02 23.31 5.46
C THR A 159 18.88 23.21 6.46
N ASP A 160 18.83 24.09 7.46
CA ASP A 160 17.73 24.10 8.43
C ASP A 160 16.35 24.30 7.75
N GLU A 161 16.31 25.04 6.61
CA GLU A 161 15.08 25.29 5.87
C GLU A 161 14.70 24.13 4.94
N THR A 162 15.66 23.32 4.49
CA THR A 162 15.43 22.25 3.48
C THR A 162 15.48 20.85 4.07
N LYS A 163 15.78 20.72 5.36
CA LYS A 163 16.11 19.45 6.02
C LYS A 163 14.99 18.40 5.93
N THR A 164 13.75 18.79 6.08
CA THR A 164 12.62 17.86 6.10
C THR A 164 11.97 17.79 4.73
N ILE A 165 11.88 16.59 4.18
CA ILE A 165 11.26 16.29 2.89
C ILE A 165 10.03 15.43 3.13
N ARG A 166 8.86 15.85 2.66
CA ARG A 166 7.61 15.09 2.74
C ARG A 166 7.43 14.27 1.46
N LEU A 167 7.62 12.96 1.56
CA LEU A 167 7.42 12.03 0.47
C LEU A 167 6.07 11.33 0.62
N SER A 168 5.16 11.54 -0.33
CA SER A 168 3.93 10.76 -0.41
C SER A 168 4.09 9.61 -1.41
N THR A 169 3.79 8.38 -0.97
CA THR A 169 4.03 7.17 -1.76
C THR A 169 2.92 6.13 -1.57
N THR A 170 3.06 4.99 -2.23
CA THR A 170 2.10 3.91 -2.12
C THR A 170 2.48 2.91 -1.03
N THR A 171 1.47 2.20 -0.51
CA THR A 171 1.71 1.11 0.45
C THR A 171 2.61 0.04 -0.16
N SER A 172 2.44 -0.31 -1.43
CA SER A 172 3.28 -1.32 -2.09
C SER A 172 4.75 -0.90 -2.20
N VAL A 173 5.07 0.38 -2.44
CA VAL A 173 6.45 0.87 -2.42
C VAL A 173 7.02 0.82 -1.00
N ASN A 174 6.25 1.26 -0.01
CA ASN A 174 6.68 1.25 1.38
C ASN A 174 6.86 -0.18 1.91
N ASP A 175 5.86 -1.03 1.70
CA ASP A 175 5.82 -2.40 2.24
C ASP A 175 6.82 -3.35 1.54
N SER A 176 7.30 -2.99 0.33
CA SER A 176 8.41 -3.70 -0.32
C SER A 176 9.73 -3.58 0.43
N GLY A 177 9.86 -2.61 1.36
CA GLY A 177 11.09 -2.33 2.08
C GLY A 177 12.12 -1.50 1.29
N LEU A 178 11.88 -1.18 0.01
CA LEU A 178 12.83 -0.43 -0.83
C LEU A 178 13.21 0.92 -0.21
N LEU A 179 12.23 1.69 0.26
CA LEU A 179 12.51 3.00 0.87
C LEU A 179 13.27 2.86 2.20
N ALA A 180 12.92 1.87 3.02
CA ALA A 180 13.64 1.58 4.26
C ALA A 180 15.11 1.17 4.02
N TYR A 181 15.39 0.58 2.86
CA TYR A 181 16.75 0.23 2.43
C TYR A 181 17.54 1.44 1.88
N LEU A 182 16.89 2.29 1.08
CA LEU A 182 17.56 3.38 0.38
C LEU A 182 17.69 4.64 1.24
N LEU A 183 16.61 5.12 1.85
CA LEU A 183 16.56 6.46 2.48
C LEU A 183 17.57 6.68 3.59
N PRO A 184 17.93 5.72 4.46
CA PRO A 184 18.95 5.94 5.48
C PRO A 184 20.30 6.36 4.91
N GLN A 185 20.65 5.89 3.70
CA GLN A 185 21.92 6.24 3.03
C GLN A 185 21.90 7.69 2.55
N PHE A 186 20.77 8.17 2.04
CA PHE A 186 20.56 9.57 1.68
C PHE A 186 20.61 10.48 2.90
N GLU A 187 19.88 10.12 3.95
CA GLU A 187 19.78 10.90 5.18
C GLU A 187 21.12 11.04 5.88
N GLU A 188 21.89 9.95 5.98
CA GLU A 188 23.24 9.95 6.57
C GLU A 188 24.22 10.77 5.76
N SER A 189 24.16 10.66 4.42
CA SER A 189 25.15 11.31 3.53
C SER A 189 24.93 12.80 3.39
N TYR A 190 23.68 13.26 3.38
CA TYR A 190 23.34 14.64 3.03
C TYR A 190 22.61 15.43 4.13
N GLY A 191 22.28 14.78 5.25
CA GLY A 191 21.70 15.42 6.43
C GLY A 191 20.21 15.75 6.31
N TYR A 192 19.50 15.19 5.34
CA TYR A 192 18.05 15.31 5.22
C TYR A 192 17.33 14.37 6.20
N THR A 193 16.04 14.58 6.33
CA THR A 193 15.09 13.66 6.96
C THR A 193 13.90 13.51 6.03
N VAL A 194 13.57 12.29 5.63
CA VAL A 194 12.45 12.02 4.72
C VAL A 194 11.26 11.49 5.51
N GLU A 195 10.20 12.30 5.58
CA GLU A 195 8.92 11.90 6.18
C GLU A 195 8.09 11.18 5.12
N VAL A 196 8.04 9.85 5.22
CA VAL A 196 7.31 8.99 4.29
C VAL A 196 5.85 8.85 4.75
N GLN A 197 4.92 9.24 3.88
CA GLN A 197 3.49 8.97 4.05
C GLN A 197 3.05 7.96 3.00
N SER A 198 2.62 6.78 3.41
CA SER A 198 2.17 5.72 2.51
C SER A 198 0.66 5.52 2.53
N ALA A 199 0.06 5.41 1.35
CA ALA A 199 -1.36 5.16 1.16
C ALA A 199 -1.60 4.49 -0.21
N GLY A 200 -2.85 4.20 -0.61
CA GLY A 200 -3.15 3.87 -2.01
C GLY A 200 -2.83 5.06 -2.93
N THR A 201 -2.49 4.81 -4.22
CA THR A 201 -2.03 5.83 -5.17
C THR A 201 -2.92 7.08 -5.20
N GLY A 202 -4.25 6.90 -5.26
CA GLY A 202 -5.20 8.01 -5.25
C GLY A 202 -5.05 8.92 -4.03
N LYS A 203 -4.95 8.32 -2.83
CA LYS A 203 -4.76 9.06 -1.57
C LYS A 203 -3.38 9.71 -1.47
N ALA A 204 -2.34 9.05 -2.00
CA ALA A 204 -0.99 9.63 -2.04
C ALA A 204 -0.95 10.87 -2.94
N ILE A 205 -1.60 10.83 -4.09
CA ILE A 205 -1.75 11.97 -4.99
C ILE A 205 -2.62 13.06 -4.37
N GLU A 206 -3.72 12.69 -3.71
CA GLU A 206 -4.60 13.63 -3.03
C GLU A 206 -3.87 14.39 -1.90
N ALA A 207 -3.03 13.71 -1.11
CA ALA A 207 -2.18 14.35 -0.10
C ALA A 207 -1.28 15.43 -0.72
N ALA A 208 -0.72 15.18 -1.90
CA ALA A 208 0.07 16.20 -2.63
C ALA A 208 -0.81 17.36 -3.13
N LYS A 209 -2.03 17.09 -3.60
CA LYS A 209 -3.00 18.14 -4.02
C LYS A 209 -3.43 19.02 -2.83
N PHE A 210 -3.41 18.50 -1.62
CA PHE A 210 -3.64 19.26 -0.38
C PHE A 210 -2.41 20.01 0.14
N GLY A 211 -1.26 19.91 -0.56
CA GLY A 211 -0.01 20.55 -0.14
C GLY A 211 0.71 19.83 1.01
N ASN A 212 0.41 18.56 1.25
CA ASN A 212 0.99 17.75 2.31
C ASN A 212 2.21 16.93 1.86
N ALA A 213 2.69 17.12 0.63
CA ALA A 213 3.88 16.48 0.10
C ALA A 213 4.74 17.45 -0.70
N ASP A 214 6.04 17.19 -0.76
CA ASP A 214 7.02 17.91 -1.58
C ASP A 214 7.30 17.18 -2.89
N LEU A 215 7.17 15.85 -2.87
CA LEU A 215 7.19 14.98 -4.04
C LEU A 215 6.32 13.74 -3.80
N ILE A 216 5.95 13.08 -4.90
CA ILE A 216 5.28 11.78 -4.87
C ILE A 216 6.14 10.72 -5.55
N LEU A 217 6.07 9.47 -5.08
CA LEU A 217 6.63 8.27 -5.71
C LEU A 217 5.53 7.23 -5.82
N VAL A 218 5.00 7.07 -7.01
CA VAL A 218 3.79 6.28 -7.27
C VAL A 218 3.92 5.45 -8.55
N HIS A 219 2.92 4.62 -8.88
CA HIS A 219 2.98 3.69 -10.00
C HIS A 219 1.62 3.50 -10.71
N SER A 220 0.89 4.58 -10.93
CA SER A 220 -0.35 4.58 -11.73
C SER A 220 -0.28 5.68 -12.78
N LYS A 221 0.16 5.32 -13.99
CA LYS A 221 0.41 6.26 -15.08
C LYS A 221 -0.76 7.21 -15.34
N SER A 222 -2.00 6.71 -15.37
CA SER A 222 -3.18 7.53 -15.64
C SER A 222 -3.40 8.60 -14.56
N GLN A 223 -3.28 8.22 -13.28
CA GLN A 223 -3.44 9.16 -12.17
C GLN A 223 -2.27 10.16 -12.08
N GLU A 224 -1.06 9.72 -12.43
CA GLU A 224 0.13 10.57 -12.53
C GLU A 224 -0.02 11.61 -13.63
N GLU A 225 -0.49 11.21 -14.82
CA GLU A 225 -0.76 12.11 -15.95
C GLU A 225 -1.88 13.12 -15.60
N GLU A 226 -2.90 12.72 -14.87
CA GLU A 226 -3.93 13.63 -14.37
C GLU A 226 -3.36 14.66 -13.40
N PHE A 227 -2.47 14.26 -12.49
CA PHE A 227 -1.80 15.16 -11.56
C PHE A 227 -0.93 16.19 -12.28
N VAL A 228 -0.15 15.77 -13.28
CA VAL A 228 0.65 16.64 -14.14
C VAL A 228 -0.24 17.60 -14.91
N ASN A 229 -1.26 17.10 -15.61
CA ASN A 229 -2.17 17.90 -16.43
C ASN A 229 -2.98 18.93 -15.61
N ALA A 230 -3.22 18.64 -14.34
CA ALA A 230 -3.88 19.56 -13.41
C ALA A 230 -2.95 20.65 -12.85
N GLY A 231 -1.66 20.68 -13.24
CA GLY A 231 -0.69 21.72 -12.88
C GLY A 231 -0.05 21.56 -11.51
N PHE A 232 -0.15 20.37 -10.90
CA PHE A 232 0.46 20.07 -9.60
C PHE A 232 1.93 19.66 -9.67
N ALA A 233 2.43 19.37 -10.86
CA ALA A 233 3.79 18.92 -11.09
C ALA A 233 4.70 20.04 -11.60
N ARG A 234 6.00 19.87 -11.42
CA ARG A 234 7.03 20.70 -12.03
C ARG A 234 8.18 19.85 -12.56
N VAL A 235 8.86 20.38 -13.58
CA VAL A 235 10.13 19.84 -14.05
C VAL A 235 11.22 20.21 -13.06
N ILE A 236 12.07 19.27 -12.67
CA ILE A 236 13.28 19.54 -11.87
C ILE A 236 14.49 19.78 -12.80
N ASP A 237 15.53 20.41 -12.28
CA ASP A 237 16.73 20.70 -13.06
C ASP A 237 17.36 19.41 -13.63
N GLY A 238 17.78 19.47 -14.89
CA GLY A 238 18.37 18.33 -15.59
C GLY A 238 17.37 17.30 -16.13
N MET A 239 16.06 17.45 -15.88
CA MET A 239 15.02 16.56 -16.41
C MET A 239 14.25 17.23 -17.55
N GLU A 240 13.66 16.41 -18.43
CA GLU A 240 12.87 16.91 -19.59
C GLU A 240 11.37 16.96 -19.31
N THR A 241 10.91 16.18 -18.32
CA THR A 241 9.48 16.02 -18.01
C THR A 241 9.24 16.08 -16.51
N GLU A 242 8.00 16.40 -16.14
CA GLU A 242 7.54 16.43 -14.75
C GLU A 242 7.48 15.01 -14.13
N ARG A 243 7.14 14.02 -14.97
CA ARG A 243 6.99 12.63 -14.57
C ARG A 243 8.28 11.88 -14.89
N VAL A 244 9.05 11.56 -13.85
CA VAL A 244 10.35 10.90 -13.96
C VAL A 244 10.18 9.42 -13.63
N SER A 245 10.02 8.59 -14.65
CA SER A 245 9.97 7.12 -14.49
C SER A 245 11.39 6.56 -14.43
N PHE A 246 11.68 5.66 -13.48
CA PHE A 246 13.06 5.20 -13.26
C PHE A 246 13.19 3.73 -12.89
N LEU A 247 12.20 3.16 -12.20
CA LEU A 247 12.19 1.76 -11.80
C LEU A 247 10.92 1.06 -12.32
N TYR A 248 10.99 -0.25 -12.42
CA TYR A 248 9.82 -1.09 -12.63
C TYR A 248 9.93 -2.40 -11.86
N ASN A 249 8.80 -3.02 -11.62
CA ASN A 249 8.67 -4.43 -11.31
C ASN A 249 7.49 -5.02 -12.07
N TYR A 250 7.07 -6.22 -11.72
CA TYR A 250 5.88 -6.82 -12.29
C TYR A 250 4.83 -7.03 -11.21
N PHE A 251 3.59 -6.78 -11.57
CA PHE A 251 2.50 -7.41 -10.87
C PHE A 251 2.56 -8.92 -11.11
N VAL A 252 2.06 -9.67 -10.16
CA VAL A 252 1.91 -11.12 -10.25
C VAL A 252 0.48 -11.50 -9.92
N LEU A 253 -0.03 -12.49 -10.62
CA LEU A 253 -1.31 -13.10 -10.30
C LEU A 253 -1.02 -14.34 -9.44
N CYS A 254 -1.44 -14.26 -8.19
CA CYS A 254 -1.28 -15.32 -7.21
C CYS A 254 -2.62 -16.04 -6.98
N GLY A 255 -2.54 -17.25 -6.50
CA GLY A 255 -3.70 -18.07 -6.16
C GLY A 255 -3.28 -19.35 -5.44
N PRO A 256 -4.26 -20.21 -5.07
CA PRO A 256 -3.98 -21.46 -4.39
C PRO A 256 -3.09 -22.37 -5.24
N SER A 257 -2.18 -23.11 -4.61
CA SER A 257 -1.24 -24.01 -5.30
C SER A 257 -1.91 -25.05 -6.18
N ALA A 258 -3.15 -25.43 -5.84
CA ALA A 258 -3.98 -26.35 -6.62
C ALA A 258 -4.47 -25.77 -7.95
N ASP A 259 -4.45 -24.44 -8.11
CA ASP A 259 -4.82 -23.70 -9.32
C ASP A 259 -6.10 -24.22 -10.03
N PRO A 260 -7.25 -24.21 -9.38
CA PRO A 260 -8.48 -24.77 -9.97
C PRO A 260 -8.97 -24.02 -11.23
N ALA A 261 -8.58 -22.77 -11.43
CA ALA A 261 -8.90 -22.00 -12.64
C ALA A 261 -7.93 -22.27 -13.81
N GLY A 262 -6.80 -22.95 -13.58
CA GLY A 262 -5.81 -23.21 -14.62
C GLY A 262 -5.05 -21.96 -15.05
N VAL A 263 -4.89 -20.98 -14.17
CA VAL A 263 -4.20 -19.71 -14.42
C VAL A 263 -2.78 -19.91 -14.92
N LYS A 264 -2.07 -20.87 -14.34
CA LYS A 264 -0.69 -21.17 -14.70
C LYS A 264 -0.51 -21.53 -16.16
N ASP A 265 -1.49 -22.28 -16.73
CA ASP A 265 -1.46 -22.75 -18.10
C ASP A 265 -2.10 -21.77 -19.10
N ALA A 266 -2.71 -20.68 -18.62
CA ALA A 266 -3.28 -19.65 -19.49
C ALA A 266 -2.20 -19.01 -20.38
N ALA A 267 -2.52 -18.71 -21.64
CA ALA A 267 -1.55 -18.16 -22.59
C ALA A 267 -1.09 -16.75 -22.17
N THR A 268 -2.03 -15.94 -21.71
CA THR A 268 -1.79 -14.56 -21.24
C THR A 268 -2.42 -14.33 -19.85
N VAL A 269 -2.09 -13.24 -19.19
CA VAL A 269 -2.77 -12.86 -17.95
C VAL A 269 -4.24 -12.52 -18.21
N LEU A 270 -4.58 -11.97 -19.36
CA LEU A 270 -5.97 -11.69 -19.73
C LEU A 270 -6.79 -12.98 -19.84
N ASP A 271 -6.22 -14.05 -20.44
CA ASP A 271 -6.86 -15.36 -20.48
C ASP A 271 -7.03 -15.95 -19.06
N ALA A 272 -6.06 -15.70 -18.17
CA ALA A 272 -6.15 -16.13 -16.78
C ALA A 272 -7.30 -15.43 -16.03
N PHE A 273 -7.44 -14.11 -16.18
CA PHE A 273 -8.56 -13.35 -15.60
C PHE A 273 -9.91 -13.80 -16.18
N ALA A 274 -9.97 -14.06 -17.49
CA ALA A 274 -11.17 -14.62 -18.11
C ALA A 274 -11.54 -15.99 -17.54
N ALA A 275 -10.57 -16.90 -17.34
CA ALA A 275 -10.80 -18.21 -16.75
C ALA A 275 -11.30 -18.14 -15.30
N ILE A 276 -10.75 -17.22 -14.50
CA ILE A 276 -11.23 -16.98 -13.12
C ILE A 276 -12.70 -16.54 -13.14
N ALA A 277 -13.04 -15.57 -14.00
CA ALA A 277 -14.40 -15.04 -14.10
C ALA A 277 -15.40 -16.09 -14.64
N GLU A 278 -15.03 -16.84 -15.69
CA GLU A 278 -15.87 -17.88 -16.30
C GLU A 278 -16.18 -19.01 -15.29
N GLY A 279 -15.16 -19.43 -14.54
CA GLY A 279 -15.31 -20.45 -13.51
C GLY A 279 -15.84 -19.94 -12.18
N LYS A 280 -15.99 -18.62 -12.03
CA LYS A 280 -16.43 -17.95 -10.79
C LYS A 280 -15.58 -18.36 -9.58
N TYR A 281 -14.28 -18.42 -9.78
CA TYR A 281 -13.35 -18.72 -8.69
C TYR A 281 -13.16 -17.50 -7.79
N PRO A 282 -13.02 -17.67 -6.48
CA PRO A 282 -12.85 -16.56 -5.56
C PRO A 282 -11.69 -15.64 -6.00
N PHE A 283 -11.95 -14.35 -6.09
CA PHE A 283 -10.95 -13.33 -6.38
C PHE A 283 -11.05 -12.19 -5.38
N ILE A 284 -9.91 -11.78 -4.85
CA ILE A 284 -9.82 -10.71 -3.87
C ILE A 284 -9.25 -9.48 -4.57
N SER A 285 -10.09 -8.47 -4.71
CA SER A 285 -9.69 -7.14 -5.20
C SER A 285 -9.37 -6.23 -4.03
N ARG A 286 -8.39 -5.35 -4.20
CA ARG A 286 -8.13 -4.30 -3.24
C ARG A 286 -9.32 -3.35 -3.06
N GLY A 287 -10.00 -2.97 -4.13
CA GLY A 287 -11.20 -2.13 -4.09
C GLY A 287 -11.00 -0.73 -3.51
N ASP A 288 -9.76 -0.22 -3.45
CA ASP A 288 -9.36 0.98 -2.70
C ASP A 288 -8.83 2.13 -3.58
N GLY A 289 -8.98 2.05 -4.92
CA GLY A 289 -8.45 3.03 -5.87
C GLY A 289 -6.93 3.07 -5.95
N SER A 290 -6.23 2.04 -5.45
CA SER A 290 -4.77 1.94 -5.55
C SER A 290 -4.30 1.64 -6.97
N GLY A 291 -3.00 1.81 -7.23
CA GLY A 291 -2.39 1.43 -8.51
C GLY A 291 -2.60 -0.04 -8.86
N THR A 292 -2.58 -0.94 -7.88
CA THR A 292 -2.88 -2.36 -8.07
C THR A 292 -4.35 -2.57 -8.42
N HIS A 293 -5.29 -1.86 -7.76
CA HIS A 293 -6.70 -1.91 -8.10
C HIS A 293 -6.96 -1.39 -9.52
N THR A 294 -6.37 -0.25 -9.88
CA THR A 294 -6.47 0.29 -11.25
C THR A 294 -5.91 -0.71 -12.29
N LYS A 295 -4.78 -1.37 -11.99
CA LYS A 295 -4.20 -2.39 -12.86
C LYS A 295 -5.12 -3.60 -12.98
N GLU A 296 -5.61 -4.13 -11.89
CA GLU A 296 -6.55 -5.25 -11.84
C GLU A 296 -7.77 -4.99 -12.74
N LEU A 297 -8.42 -3.82 -12.58
CA LEU A 297 -9.59 -3.45 -13.39
C LEU A 297 -9.31 -3.45 -14.90
N SER A 298 -8.07 -3.16 -15.31
CA SER A 298 -7.66 -3.18 -16.71
C SER A 298 -7.46 -4.58 -17.30
N LEU A 299 -7.43 -5.62 -16.46
CA LEU A 299 -7.16 -7.00 -16.86
C LEU A 299 -8.43 -7.84 -16.98
N TRP A 300 -9.56 -7.39 -16.44
CA TRP A 300 -10.84 -8.07 -16.58
C TRP A 300 -11.38 -8.01 -18.02
N PRO A 301 -12.07 -9.04 -18.50
CA PRO A 301 -12.81 -8.97 -19.74
C PRO A 301 -13.77 -7.77 -19.75
N ALA A 302 -13.70 -6.97 -20.82
CA ALA A 302 -14.49 -5.73 -20.92
C ALA A 302 -16.02 -5.94 -20.83
N GLU A 303 -16.49 -7.11 -21.23
CA GLU A 303 -17.90 -7.51 -21.18
C GLU A 303 -18.45 -7.64 -19.75
N LEU A 304 -17.58 -7.83 -18.75
CA LEU A 304 -17.99 -7.87 -17.35
C LEU A 304 -18.35 -6.47 -16.82
N GLY A 305 -17.77 -5.42 -17.42
CA GLY A 305 -18.02 -4.04 -17.03
C GLY A 305 -17.59 -3.69 -15.61
N ILE A 306 -16.68 -4.46 -14.99
CA ILE A 306 -16.17 -4.22 -13.64
C ILE A 306 -15.35 -2.91 -13.64
N THR A 307 -15.71 -2.00 -12.74
CA THR A 307 -15.08 -0.69 -12.55
C THR A 307 -14.92 -0.40 -11.06
N GLU A 308 -14.44 0.80 -10.71
CA GLU A 308 -14.38 1.26 -9.30
C GLU A 308 -15.78 1.46 -8.67
N ASP A 309 -16.84 1.57 -9.49
CA ASP A 309 -18.21 1.70 -8.99
C ASP A 309 -18.71 0.38 -8.43
N PRO A 310 -19.09 0.30 -7.13
CA PRO A 310 -19.63 -0.91 -6.52
C PRO A 310 -20.85 -1.50 -7.23
N GLU A 311 -21.63 -0.69 -7.92
CA GLU A 311 -22.79 -1.16 -8.69
C GLU A 311 -22.35 -2.01 -9.90
N SER A 312 -21.15 -1.80 -10.43
CA SER A 312 -20.62 -2.51 -11.60
C SER A 312 -20.32 -3.99 -11.36
N PHE A 313 -20.06 -4.37 -10.10
CA PHE A 313 -19.76 -5.76 -9.72
C PHE A 313 -20.78 -6.36 -8.73
N ALA A 314 -21.91 -5.71 -8.55
CA ALA A 314 -22.96 -6.18 -7.63
C ALA A 314 -23.46 -7.61 -7.95
N ASP A 315 -23.47 -7.99 -9.24
CA ASP A 315 -23.87 -9.33 -9.71
C ASP A 315 -22.75 -10.38 -9.58
N TYR A 316 -21.54 -10.00 -9.16
CA TYR A 316 -20.35 -10.88 -9.08
C TYR A 316 -19.90 -11.17 -7.65
N THR A 317 -20.63 -10.73 -6.64
CA THR A 317 -20.24 -10.85 -5.22
C THR A 317 -20.17 -12.29 -4.71
N ASP A 318 -20.58 -13.27 -5.50
CA ASP A 318 -20.41 -14.70 -5.22
C ASP A 318 -18.97 -15.19 -5.44
N TRP A 319 -18.16 -14.46 -6.21
CA TRP A 319 -16.78 -14.81 -6.51
C TRP A 319 -15.80 -13.62 -6.47
N TYR A 320 -16.28 -12.40 -6.66
CA TYR A 320 -15.47 -11.17 -6.63
C TYR A 320 -15.66 -10.41 -5.33
N THR A 321 -14.61 -10.30 -4.53
CA THR A 321 -14.62 -9.62 -3.23
C THR A 321 -13.83 -8.33 -3.32
N SER A 322 -14.49 -7.19 -3.27
CA SER A 322 -13.87 -5.87 -3.13
C SER A 322 -13.59 -5.61 -1.64
N ALA A 323 -12.33 -5.76 -1.24
CA ALA A 323 -11.94 -5.73 0.17
C ALA A 323 -11.88 -4.31 0.75
N ASN A 324 -11.67 -3.29 -0.09
CA ASN A 324 -11.40 -1.90 0.32
C ASN A 324 -10.29 -1.83 1.40
N ALA A 325 -9.19 -2.56 1.16
CA ALA A 325 -8.12 -2.77 2.14
C ALA A 325 -6.71 -2.68 1.51
N GLY A 326 -5.70 -2.54 2.35
CA GLY A 326 -4.30 -2.61 1.94
C GLY A 326 -3.90 -4.01 1.48
N MET A 327 -2.79 -4.12 0.72
CA MET A 327 -2.38 -5.36 0.07
C MET A 327 -2.13 -6.49 1.08
N GLY A 328 -1.51 -6.22 2.22
CA GLY A 328 -1.26 -7.23 3.26
C GLY A 328 -2.55 -7.91 3.72
N ALA A 329 -3.60 -7.12 4.04
CA ALA A 329 -4.90 -7.66 4.44
C ALA A 329 -5.56 -8.45 3.31
N CYS A 330 -5.43 -8.00 2.05
CA CYS A 330 -5.98 -8.71 0.90
C CYS A 330 -5.28 -10.04 0.65
N LEU A 331 -3.96 -10.14 0.87
CA LEU A 331 -3.20 -11.38 0.77
C LEU A 331 -3.64 -12.40 1.84
N VAL A 332 -3.84 -11.95 3.08
CA VAL A 332 -4.40 -12.80 4.15
C VAL A 332 -5.79 -13.32 3.78
N MET A 333 -6.67 -12.44 3.24
CA MET A 333 -8.00 -12.86 2.79
C MET A 333 -7.93 -13.87 1.64
N ALA A 334 -7.02 -13.66 0.67
CA ALA A 334 -6.84 -14.58 -0.45
C ALA A 334 -6.36 -15.95 0.03
N GLU A 335 -5.43 -15.99 0.98
CA GLU A 335 -4.97 -17.24 1.61
C GLU A 335 -6.11 -17.97 2.32
N GLU A 336 -6.88 -17.27 3.17
CA GLU A 336 -7.99 -17.85 3.93
C GLU A 336 -9.13 -18.36 3.04
N MET A 337 -9.40 -17.66 1.93
CA MET A 337 -10.50 -17.99 1.01
C MET A 337 -10.07 -18.97 -0.10
N GLY A 338 -8.77 -19.29 -0.21
CA GLY A 338 -8.22 -20.04 -1.35
C GLY A 338 -8.51 -19.31 -2.67
N GLY A 339 -8.41 -17.99 -2.64
CA GLY A 339 -8.78 -17.12 -3.76
C GLY A 339 -7.57 -16.66 -4.58
N TYR A 340 -7.86 -16.08 -5.74
CA TYR A 340 -6.88 -15.43 -6.59
C TYR A 340 -6.75 -13.96 -6.23
N ILE A 341 -5.57 -13.38 -6.46
CA ILE A 341 -5.26 -11.99 -6.16
C ILE A 341 -4.17 -11.45 -7.09
N LEU A 342 -4.34 -10.20 -7.55
CA LEU A 342 -3.26 -9.44 -8.18
C LEU A 342 -2.48 -8.69 -7.10
N THR A 343 -1.16 -8.83 -7.10
CA THR A 343 -0.27 -8.11 -6.19
C THR A 343 1.03 -7.76 -6.91
N ASP A 344 1.85 -6.87 -6.34
CA ASP A 344 3.23 -6.73 -6.79
C ASP A 344 4.09 -7.86 -6.22
N LYS A 345 5.12 -8.25 -6.98
CA LYS A 345 5.97 -9.40 -6.64
C LYS A 345 6.70 -9.19 -5.31
N ALA A 346 7.16 -7.98 -5.04
CA ALA A 346 7.92 -7.68 -3.83
C ALA A 346 7.07 -7.88 -2.57
N THR A 347 5.86 -7.31 -2.55
CA THR A 347 4.92 -7.48 -1.44
C THR A 347 4.54 -8.95 -1.23
N PHE A 348 4.32 -9.70 -2.32
CA PHE A 348 4.02 -11.13 -2.21
C PHE A 348 5.17 -11.93 -1.60
N LEU A 349 6.41 -11.70 -2.04
CA LEU A 349 7.57 -12.40 -1.48
C LEU A 349 7.79 -12.07 -0.01
N THR A 350 7.58 -10.81 0.40
CA THR A 350 7.60 -10.40 1.80
C THR A 350 6.51 -11.10 2.61
N PHE A 351 5.28 -11.21 2.07
CA PHE A 351 4.18 -11.95 2.69
C PHE A 351 4.53 -13.42 2.93
N VAL A 352 5.11 -14.09 1.93
CA VAL A 352 5.54 -15.50 2.05
C VAL A 352 6.68 -15.64 3.06
N ALA A 353 7.69 -14.76 3.02
CA ALA A 353 8.82 -14.78 3.95
C ALA A 353 8.37 -14.61 5.42
N ASN A 354 7.30 -13.86 5.65
CA ASN A 354 6.69 -13.65 6.95
C ASN A 354 5.62 -14.71 7.30
N ASN A 355 5.60 -15.86 6.63
CA ASN A 355 4.65 -16.95 6.84
C ASN A 355 3.17 -16.52 6.76
N GLY A 356 2.85 -15.64 5.82
CA GLY A 356 1.49 -15.16 5.60
C GLY A 356 1.02 -14.07 6.57
N VAL A 357 1.95 -13.45 7.30
CA VAL A 357 1.65 -12.32 8.21
C VAL A 357 2.20 -11.03 7.61
N MET A 358 1.37 -10.00 7.53
CA MET A 358 1.77 -8.63 7.16
C MET A 358 1.37 -7.69 8.31
N GLU A 359 2.33 -6.87 8.77
CA GLU A 359 2.09 -5.86 9.82
C GLU A 359 1.41 -4.59 9.25
#